data_3e61b3ee78baf7494e9942f746344867
#
_entry.id   3e61b3ee78baf7494e9942f746344867
#
_cell.length_a   1.000
_cell.length_b   1.000
_cell.length_c   1.000
_cell.angle_alpha   90.00
_cell.angle_beta   90.00
_cell.angle_gamma   90.00
#
_symmetry.space_group_name_H-M   'P 1'
#
loop_
_entity.id
_entity.type
_entity.pdbx_description
1 polymer ?
#
loop_
_entity_poly.entity_id
_entity_poly.type
_entity_poly.pdbx_seq_one_letter_code
_entity_poly.pdbx_strand_id
1 'polypeptide(L)'
;MPPVQRSFTAGVTLVEVLVALVLFALISGAGFGILDQILRTQTRTEGRLDRLGQIQRGMYLLSTDFGQARSGTLSWQAGDEGGFLSIARSAPETDAGWITLTYQLRDGIVSRDVASASGDPVARQPLFDDVAAIAWQFYDPGVGWIEQWPPADATRDPSQRPLNPVAVAATITLTDDRQLRRVATLPSEPR
;
A
#
# COMPACT_ATOMS: atom_id res chain seq x y z
N MET A 1 68.72 50.13 -22.39
CA MET A 1 68.76 49.16 -21.32
C MET A 1 67.37 49.07 -20.73
N PRO A 2 66.68 47.90 -20.85
CA PRO A 2 65.40 47.75 -20.19
C PRO A 2 65.56 47.42 -18.72
N PRO A 3 64.65 47.84 -17.81
CA PRO A 3 64.72 47.56 -16.41
C PRO A 3 64.40 46.07 -16.12
N VAL A 4 65.27 45.47 -15.29
CA VAL A 4 65.10 44.13 -14.77
C VAL A 4 63.99 44.15 -13.74
N GLN A 5 62.83 43.56 -14.04
CA GLN A 5 61.77 43.30 -13.05
C GLN A 5 62.26 42.21 -12.09
N ARG A 6 62.52 42.57 -10.83
CA ARG A 6 62.71 41.60 -9.75
C ARG A 6 61.41 41.04 -9.33
N SER A 7 61.13 39.76 -9.70
CA SER A 7 60.03 38.98 -9.14
C SER A 7 60.30 38.70 -7.65
N PHE A 8 59.51 39.30 -6.78
CA PHE A 8 59.47 38.92 -5.37
C PHE A 8 58.80 37.56 -5.24
N THR A 9 59.54 36.50 -5.00
CA THR A 9 59.07 35.24 -4.48
C THR A 9 58.75 35.43 -3.00
N ALA A 10 57.48 35.71 -2.71
CA ALA A 10 56.99 35.73 -1.34
C ALA A 10 56.96 34.28 -0.82
N GLY A 11 57.78 33.94 0.16
CA GLY A 11 57.76 32.67 0.85
C GLY A 11 56.51 32.58 1.75
N VAL A 12 55.82 31.45 1.73
CA VAL A 12 54.67 31.18 2.62
C VAL A 12 55.20 31.03 4.05
N THR A 13 54.56 31.70 5.00
CA THR A 13 54.96 31.62 6.41
C THR A 13 54.35 30.37 7.07
N LEU A 14 55.02 29.82 8.08
CA LEU A 14 54.50 28.63 8.83
C LEU A 14 53.13 28.91 9.47
N VAL A 15 52.90 30.16 9.90
CA VAL A 15 51.62 30.60 10.48
C VAL A 15 50.51 30.59 9.45
N GLU A 16 50.77 30.98 8.21
CA GLU A 16 49.81 31.00 7.12
C GLU A 16 49.35 29.59 6.75
N VAL A 17 50.27 28.61 6.72
CA VAL A 17 49.95 27.22 6.53
C VAL A 17 49.11 26.66 7.68
N LEU A 18 49.42 27.02 8.92
CA LEU A 18 48.69 26.57 10.09
C LEU A 18 47.23 27.11 10.08
N VAL A 19 47.07 28.41 9.77
CA VAL A 19 45.74 29.04 9.64
C VAL A 19 44.95 28.39 8.52
N ALA A 20 45.56 28.13 7.36
CA ALA A 20 44.89 27.46 6.24
C ALA A 20 44.43 26.04 6.60
N LEU A 21 45.25 25.28 7.34
CA LEU A 21 44.86 23.94 7.82
C LEU A 21 43.70 23.98 8.81
N VAL A 22 43.69 24.95 9.74
CA VAL A 22 42.59 25.14 10.69
C VAL A 22 41.29 25.48 9.94
N LEU A 23 41.35 26.42 9.01
CA LEU A 23 40.17 26.79 8.20
C LEU A 23 39.68 25.63 7.36
N PHE A 24 40.59 24.88 6.74
CA PHE A 24 40.25 23.67 5.98
C PHE A 24 39.57 22.61 6.86
N ALA A 25 40.09 22.37 8.07
CA ALA A 25 39.49 21.43 9.02
C ALA A 25 38.07 21.86 9.44
N LEU A 26 37.88 23.17 9.71
CA LEU A 26 36.56 23.70 10.05
C LEU A 26 35.53 23.55 8.91
N ILE A 27 35.94 23.91 7.69
CA ILE A 27 35.08 23.79 6.50
C ILE A 27 34.75 22.32 6.23
N SER A 28 35.74 21.42 6.31
CA SER A 28 35.55 20.01 6.13
C SER A 28 34.58 19.40 7.19
N GLY A 29 34.77 19.78 8.47
CA GLY A 29 33.89 19.36 9.56
C GLY A 29 32.45 19.83 9.36
N ALA A 30 32.25 21.08 8.95
CA ALA A 30 30.93 21.61 8.62
C ALA A 30 30.28 20.84 7.41
N GLY A 31 31.08 20.55 6.38
CA GLY A 31 30.64 19.78 5.22
C GLY A 31 30.17 18.38 5.58
N PHE A 32 30.89 17.64 6.43
CA PHE A 32 30.47 16.32 6.94
C PHE A 32 29.17 16.39 7.75
N GLY A 33 29.01 17.45 8.59
CA GLY A 33 27.76 17.63 9.34
C GLY A 33 26.53 17.82 8.46
N ILE A 34 26.65 18.59 7.38
CA ILE A 34 25.59 18.81 6.41
C ILE A 34 25.25 17.50 5.66
N LEU A 35 26.28 16.74 5.25
CA LEU A 35 26.09 15.48 4.55
C LEU A 35 25.35 14.44 5.43
N ASP A 36 25.74 14.30 6.71
CA ASP A 36 25.08 13.42 7.66
C ASP A 36 23.59 13.81 7.85
N GLN A 37 23.30 15.10 7.93
CA GLN A 37 21.93 15.61 8.03
C GLN A 37 21.10 15.28 6.79
N ILE A 38 21.66 15.43 5.59
CA ILE A 38 20.99 15.09 4.32
C ILE A 38 20.68 13.60 4.28
N LEU A 39 21.64 12.74 4.61
CA LEU A 39 21.44 11.28 4.61
C LEU A 39 20.36 10.86 5.60
N ARG A 40 20.35 11.40 6.80
CA ARG A 40 19.28 11.13 7.79
C ARG A 40 17.90 11.59 7.34
N THR A 41 17.83 12.69 6.60
CA THR A 41 16.57 13.21 6.06
C THR A 41 16.07 12.32 4.92
N GLN A 42 16.98 11.86 4.04
CA GLN A 42 16.63 10.94 2.95
C GLN A 42 16.05 9.63 3.47
N THR A 43 16.70 8.96 4.42
CA THR A 43 16.20 7.68 4.94
C THR A 43 14.82 7.79 5.59
N ARG A 44 14.53 8.90 6.29
CA ARG A 44 13.19 9.15 6.85
C ARG A 44 12.14 9.40 5.77
N THR A 45 12.52 10.06 4.68
CA THR A 45 11.61 10.37 3.57
C THR A 45 11.32 9.12 2.75
N GLU A 46 12.34 8.30 2.47
CA GLU A 46 12.20 7.03 1.74
C GLU A 46 11.22 6.08 2.44
N GLY A 47 11.35 5.87 3.74
CA GLY A 47 10.41 5.01 4.47
C GLY A 47 8.95 5.50 4.43
N ARG A 48 8.73 6.82 4.39
CA ARG A 48 7.37 7.38 4.21
C ARG A 48 6.83 7.16 2.80
N LEU A 49 7.67 7.35 1.79
CA LEU A 49 7.28 7.15 0.38
C LEU A 49 6.98 5.69 0.10
N ASP A 50 7.77 4.77 0.62
CA ASP A 50 7.55 3.32 0.49
C ASP A 50 6.21 2.90 1.10
N ARG A 51 5.90 3.41 2.31
CA ARG A 51 4.62 3.14 2.95
C ARG A 51 3.44 3.71 2.17
N LEU A 52 3.54 4.94 1.66
CA LEU A 52 2.51 5.53 0.80
C LEU A 52 2.34 4.72 -0.49
N GLY A 53 3.43 4.28 -1.11
CA GLY A 53 3.42 3.43 -2.28
C GLY A 53 2.75 2.09 -2.04
N GLN A 54 2.97 1.47 -0.87
CA GLN A 54 2.30 0.24 -0.46
C GLN A 54 0.78 0.45 -0.31
N ILE A 55 0.37 1.50 0.42
CA ILE A 55 -1.05 1.83 0.60
C ILE A 55 -1.73 2.08 -0.75
N GLN A 56 -1.11 2.86 -1.64
CA GLN A 56 -1.66 3.14 -2.96
C GLN A 56 -1.83 1.87 -3.80
N ARG A 57 -0.82 0.99 -3.82
CA ARG A 57 -0.89 -0.30 -4.53
C ARG A 57 -1.99 -1.19 -3.95
N GLY A 58 -2.07 -1.31 -2.62
CA GLY A 58 -3.12 -2.10 -1.97
C GLY A 58 -4.53 -1.60 -2.30
N MET A 59 -4.74 -0.28 -2.21
CA MET A 59 -6.02 0.35 -2.56
C MET A 59 -6.37 0.22 -4.04
N TYR A 60 -5.37 0.30 -4.93
CA TYR A 60 -5.55 0.07 -6.36
C TYR A 60 -5.97 -1.37 -6.65
N LEU A 61 -5.28 -2.36 -6.05
CA LEU A 61 -5.61 -3.78 -6.21
C LEU A 61 -7.01 -4.09 -5.72
N LEU A 62 -7.40 -3.61 -4.53
CA LEU A 62 -8.77 -3.75 -4.03
C LEU A 62 -9.79 -3.23 -5.05
N SER A 63 -9.59 -2.03 -5.58
CA SER A 63 -10.52 -1.44 -6.54
C SER A 63 -10.59 -2.22 -7.85
N THR A 64 -9.45 -2.68 -8.33
CA THR A 64 -9.35 -3.45 -9.58
C THR A 64 -10.03 -4.82 -9.44
N ASP A 65 -9.78 -5.51 -8.34
CA ASP A 65 -10.33 -6.84 -8.10
C ASP A 65 -11.87 -6.78 -7.95
N PHE A 66 -12.39 -5.81 -7.18
CA PHE A 66 -13.83 -5.62 -7.08
C PHE A 66 -14.47 -5.17 -8.40
N GLY A 67 -13.79 -4.31 -9.17
CA GLY A 67 -14.25 -3.88 -10.49
C GLY A 67 -14.30 -5.02 -11.52
N GLN A 68 -13.61 -6.14 -11.28
CA GLN A 68 -13.60 -7.34 -12.12
C GLN A 68 -14.30 -8.53 -11.48
N ALA A 69 -15.00 -8.32 -10.36
CA ALA A 69 -15.69 -9.37 -9.64
C ALA A 69 -16.79 -10.00 -10.51
N ARG A 70 -16.88 -11.33 -10.46
CA ARG A 70 -17.96 -12.07 -11.12
C ARG A 70 -19.23 -11.98 -10.30
N SER A 71 -20.36 -11.92 -10.98
CA SER A 71 -21.66 -11.81 -10.34
C SER A 71 -21.95 -13.00 -9.43
N GLY A 72 -22.51 -12.75 -8.24
CA GLY A 72 -22.92 -13.77 -7.28
C GLY A 72 -21.78 -14.55 -6.61
N THR A 73 -20.54 -14.05 -6.67
CA THR A 73 -19.37 -14.75 -6.11
C THR A 73 -18.83 -14.11 -4.83
N LEU A 74 -19.28 -12.90 -4.47
CA LEU A 74 -18.84 -12.25 -3.27
C LEU A 74 -19.47 -12.88 -2.04
N SER A 75 -18.65 -13.26 -1.08
CA SER A 75 -19.08 -13.75 0.23
C SER A 75 -18.19 -13.20 1.32
N TRP A 76 -18.77 -12.89 2.46
CA TRP A 76 -18.08 -12.48 3.65
C TRP A 76 -18.39 -13.44 4.80
N GLN A 77 -17.39 -13.84 5.55
CA GLN A 77 -17.51 -14.70 6.71
C GLN A 77 -16.82 -14.06 7.90
N ALA A 78 -17.55 -13.96 9.01
CA ALA A 78 -17.01 -13.48 10.27
C ALA A 78 -15.93 -14.43 10.81
N GLY A 79 -14.91 -13.89 11.44
CA GLY A 79 -13.81 -14.62 12.08
C GLY A 79 -13.14 -13.77 13.16
N ASP A 80 -12.24 -14.37 13.92
CA ASP A 80 -11.65 -13.78 15.14
C ASP A 80 -10.88 -12.47 14.89
N GLU A 81 -10.26 -12.30 13.70
CA GLU A 81 -9.51 -11.10 13.32
C GLU A 81 -10.21 -10.26 12.22
N GLY A 82 -11.55 -10.18 12.23
CA GLY A 82 -12.33 -9.42 11.26
C GLY A 82 -12.84 -10.24 10.07
N GLY A 83 -12.66 -11.56 10.10
CA GLY A 83 -13.18 -12.45 9.08
C GLY A 83 -12.41 -12.43 7.76
N PHE A 84 -13.02 -13.05 6.75
CA PHE A 84 -12.46 -13.06 5.40
C PHE A 84 -13.52 -12.74 4.34
N LEU A 85 -13.12 -11.97 3.35
CA LEU A 85 -13.91 -11.62 2.19
C LEU A 85 -13.41 -12.38 0.99
N SER A 86 -14.28 -13.11 0.30
CA SER A 86 -13.94 -13.89 -0.88
C SER A 86 -14.72 -13.42 -2.10
N ILE A 87 -14.05 -13.33 -3.25
CA ILE A 87 -14.66 -13.04 -4.55
C ILE A 87 -14.01 -13.91 -5.63
N ALA A 88 -14.75 -14.22 -6.69
CA ALA A 88 -14.14 -14.66 -7.93
C ALA A 88 -14.03 -13.47 -8.90
N ARG A 89 -12.90 -13.34 -9.59
CA ARG A 89 -12.72 -12.35 -10.65
C ARG A 89 -12.33 -13.00 -11.97
N SER A 90 -12.62 -12.32 -13.07
CA SER A 90 -12.20 -12.77 -14.40
C SER A 90 -10.67 -12.76 -14.51
N ALA A 91 -10.12 -13.82 -15.08
CA ALA A 91 -8.70 -14.04 -15.33
C ALA A 91 -8.54 -14.83 -16.63
N PRO A 92 -8.72 -14.17 -17.80
CA PRO A 92 -8.75 -14.86 -19.10
C PRO A 92 -7.42 -15.53 -19.45
N GLU A 93 -6.34 -15.17 -18.75
CA GLU A 93 -5.02 -15.80 -18.85
C GLU A 93 -4.95 -17.19 -18.20
N THR A 94 -5.97 -17.61 -17.46
CA THR A 94 -6.06 -18.95 -16.84
C THR A 94 -6.97 -19.86 -17.64
N ASP A 95 -6.75 -21.18 -17.57
CA ASP A 95 -7.56 -22.19 -18.30
C ASP A 95 -9.05 -22.11 -17.97
N ALA A 96 -9.38 -21.79 -16.71
CA ALA A 96 -10.77 -21.64 -16.26
C ALA A 96 -11.37 -20.27 -16.56
N GLY A 97 -10.55 -19.28 -16.98
CA GLY A 97 -10.96 -17.91 -17.23
C GLY A 97 -11.28 -17.08 -15.97
N TRP A 98 -11.02 -17.61 -14.78
CA TRP A 98 -11.27 -16.92 -13.51
C TRP A 98 -10.40 -17.50 -12.37
N ILE A 99 -10.24 -16.69 -11.31
CA ILE A 99 -9.52 -17.02 -10.08
C ILE A 99 -10.37 -16.60 -8.87
N THR A 100 -10.11 -17.22 -7.73
CA THR A 100 -10.69 -16.83 -6.44
C THR A 100 -9.68 -15.98 -5.68
N LEU A 101 -10.17 -14.89 -5.09
CA LEU A 101 -9.42 -13.99 -4.24
C LEU A 101 -10.02 -14.00 -2.84
N THR A 102 -9.17 -14.10 -1.82
CA THR A 102 -9.59 -14.02 -0.43
C THR A 102 -8.77 -12.94 0.28
N TYR A 103 -9.47 -11.99 0.90
CA TYR A 103 -8.88 -10.95 1.73
C TYR A 103 -9.07 -11.32 3.19
N GLN A 104 -8.00 -11.28 3.96
CA GLN A 104 -8.01 -11.59 5.39
C GLN A 104 -6.95 -10.79 6.14
N LEU A 105 -7.26 -10.45 7.39
CA LEU A 105 -6.29 -9.91 8.35
C LEU A 105 -5.74 -11.08 9.17
N ARG A 106 -4.42 -11.20 9.26
CA ARG A 106 -3.72 -12.11 10.17
C ARG A 106 -2.43 -11.47 10.65
N ASP A 107 -2.16 -11.54 11.92
CA ASP A 107 -0.92 -11.04 12.52
C ASP A 107 -0.61 -9.58 12.14
N GLY A 108 -1.63 -8.73 12.08
CA GLY A 108 -1.48 -7.32 11.71
C GLY A 108 -1.23 -7.06 10.21
N ILE A 109 -1.37 -8.08 9.36
CA ILE A 109 -1.18 -7.97 7.92
C ILE A 109 -2.48 -8.31 7.19
N VAL A 110 -2.96 -7.38 6.38
CA VAL A 110 -4.02 -7.70 5.41
C VAL A 110 -3.39 -8.32 4.18
N SER A 111 -3.75 -9.56 3.90
CA SER A 111 -3.29 -10.31 2.73
C SER A 111 -4.40 -10.52 1.71
N ARG A 112 -3.98 -10.66 0.46
CA ARG A 112 -4.77 -11.09 -0.69
C ARG A 112 -4.25 -12.45 -1.13
N ASP A 113 -5.03 -13.47 -0.87
CA ASP A 113 -4.74 -14.83 -1.27
C ASP A 113 -5.40 -15.13 -2.61
N VAL A 114 -4.64 -15.67 -3.55
CA VAL A 114 -5.10 -16.02 -4.89
C VAL A 114 -5.15 -17.53 -4.97
N ALA A 115 -6.29 -18.06 -5.38
CA ALA A 115 -6.47 -19.47 -5.68
C ALA A 115 -6.98 -19.68 -7.12
N SER A 116 -6.64 -20.83 -7.70
CA SER A 116 -7.18 -21.25 -8.98
C SER A 116 -8.70 -21.49 -8.88
N ALA A 117 -9.34 -21.70 -10.01
CA ALA A 117 -10.76 -22.07 -10.06
C ALA A 117 -11.06 -23.39 -9.34
N SER A 118 -10.10 -24.31 -9.25
CA SER A 118 -10.20 -25.57 -8.48
C SER A 118 -10.00 -25.37 -6.98
N GLY A 119 -9.60 -24.18 -6.54
CA GLY A 119 -9.33 -23.87 -5.14
C GLY A 119 -7.87 -24.06 -4.72
N ASP A 120 -6.98 -24.46 -5.64
CA ASP A 120 -5.56 -24.64 -5.33
C ASP A 120 -4.89 -23.28 -5.10
N PRO A 121 -4.12 -23.12 -4.01
CA PRO A 121 -3.44 -21.88 -3.71
C PRO A 121 -2.38 -21.56 -4.78
N VAL A 122 -2.44 -20.36 -5.34
CA VAL A 122 -1.51 -19.88 -6.37
C VAL A 122 -0.51 -18.88 -5.79
N ALA A 123 -0.97 -17.92 -5.02
CA ALA A 123 -0.14 -16.87 -4.43
C ALA A 123 -0.76 -16.26 -3.19
N ARG A 124 0.09 -15.73 -2.31
CA ARG A 124 -0.31 -14.84 -1.21
C ARG A 124 0.45 -13.52 -1.36
N GLN A 125 -0.28 -12.43 -1.32
CA GLN A 125 0.25 -11.08 -1.49
C GLN A 125 -0.12 -10.22 -0.28
N PRO A 126 0.86 -9.74 0.52
CA PRO A 126 0.60 -8.76 1.55
C PRO A 126 0.21 -7.42 0.88
N LEU A 127 -0.86 -6.80 1.37
CA LEU A 127 -1.36 -5.52 0.89
C LEU A 127 -1.07 -4.38 1.87
N PHE A 128 -1.34 -4.61 3.15
CA PHE A 128 -1.17 -3.63 4.21
C PHE A 128 -0.57 -4.31 5.43
N ASP A 129 0.43 -3.71 6.01
CA ASP A 129 1.03 -4.06 7.30
C ASP A 129 0.63 -3.05 8.39
N ASP A 130 0.98 -3.34 9.63
CA ASP A 130 0.61 -2.55 10.81
C ASP A 130 -0.91 -2.26 10.91
N VAL A 131 -1.74 -3.26 10.60
CA VAL A 131 -3.19 -3.16 10.64
C VAL A 131 -3.73 -3.68 11.97
N ALA A 132 -4.51 -2.86 12.67
CA ALA A 132 -5.21 -3.24 13.88
C ALA A 132 -6.55 -3.91 13.60
N ALA A 133 -7.27 -3.46 12.56
CA ALA A 133 -8.57 -4.01 12.19
C ALA A 133 -8.90 -3.75 10.71
N ILE A 134 -9.72 -4.61 10.14
CA ILE A 134 -10.38 -4.40 8.85
C ILE A 134 -11.88 -4.58 9.02
N ALA A 135 -12.67 -3.64 8.48
CA ALA A 135 -14.12 -3.71 8.45
C ALA A 135 -14.62 -3.60 7.02
N TRP A 136 -15.62 -4.42 6.70
CA TRP A 136 -16.25 -4.47 5.39
C TRP A 136 -17.68 -3.99 5.49
N GLN A 137 -18.12 -3.20 4.52
CA GLN A 137 -19.51 -2.81 4.36
C GLN A 137 -19.91 -3.00 2.90
N PHE A 138 -21.16 -3.40 2.69
CA PHE A 138 -21.72 -3.76 1.39
C PHE A 138 -22.92 -2.87 1.11
N TYR A 139 -22.98 -2.29 -0.07
CA TYR A 139 -24.08 -1.40 -0.44
C TYR A 139 -25.16 -2.19 -1.19
N ASP A 140 -26.32 -2.28 -0.57
CA ASP A 140 -27.54 -2.78 -1.17
C ASP A 140 -28.46 -1.60 -1.52
N PRO A 141 -28.94 -1.45 -2.77
CA PRO A 141 -29.80 -0.33 -3.16
C PRO A 141 -31.13 -0.23 -2.39
N GLY A 142 -31.63 -1.37 -1.88
CA GLY A 142 -32.89 -1.40 -1.14
C GLY A 142 -32.76 -1.06 0.34
N VAL A 143 -31.59 -1.31 0.94
CA VAL A 143 -31.38 -1.20 2.40
C VAL A 143 -30.31 -0.17 2.74
N GLY A 144 -29.34 0.08 1.85
CA GLY A 144 -28.17 0.92 2.08
C GLY A 144 -26.93 0.11 2.47
N TRP A 145 -26.06 0.68 3.31
CA TRP A 145 -24.85 0.02 3.78
C TRP A 145 -25.16 -1.02 4.86
N ILE A 146 -24.74 -2.27 4.63
CA ILE A 146 -24.88 -3.40 5.55
C ILE A 146 -23.50 -4.03 5.82
N GLU A 147 -23.34 -4.70 6.96
CA GLU A 147 -22.06 -5.28 7.42
C GLU A 147 -21.89 -6.76 7.07
N GLN A 148 -22.91 -7.38 6.49
CA GLN A 148 -22.91 -8.79 6.14
C GLN A 148 -23.36 -9.01 4.69
N TRP A 149 -22.64 -9.86 3.95
CA TRP A 149 -23.01 -10.25 2.62
C TRP A 149 -22.76 -11.76 2.38
N PRO A 150 -23.69 -12.51 1.79
CA PRO A 150 -25.04 -12.09 1.39
C PRO A 150 -25.92 -11.73 2.60
N PRO A 151 -26.95 -10.90 2.42
CA PRO A 151 -27.94 -10.64 3.47
C PRO A 151 -28.57 -11.93 3.98
N ALA A 152 -28.86 -12.02 5.27
CA ALA A 152 -29.41 -13.24 5.88
C ALA A 152 -30.69 -13.75 5.21
N ASP A 153 -31.51 -12.84 4.68
CA ASP A 153 -32.76 -13.19 4.00
C ASP A 153 -32.54 -13.73 2.58
N ALA A 154 -31.44 -13.40 1.91
CA ALA A 154 -31.10 -13.87 0.57
C ALA A 154 -30.68 -15.34 0.53
N THR A 155 -30.37 -15.96 1.67
CA THR A 155 -29.96 -17.37 1.78
C THR A 155 -31.12 -18.31 1.91
N ARG A 156 -32.37 -17.81 2.09
CA ARG A 156 -33.56 -18.61 2.32
C ARG A 156 -34.18 -19.24 1.04
N ASP A 157 -33.86 -18.67 -0.13
CA ASP A 157 -34.31 -19.19 -1.41
C ASP A 157 -33.10 -19.55 -2.29
N PRO A 158 -32.76 -20.82 -2.43
CA PRO A 158 -31.65 -21.28 -3.26
C PRO A 158 -31.78 -20.94 -4.75
N SER A 159 -33.01 -20.63 -5.22
CA SER A 159 -33.25 -20.22 -6.60
C SER A 159 -32.90 -18.75 -6.87
N GLN A 160 -32.84 -17.96 -5.83
CA GLN A 160 -32.42 -16.54 -5.87
C GLN A 160 -30.98 -16.43 -5.39
N ARG A 161 -30.00 -16.69 -6.25
CA ARG A 161 -28.62 -16.40 -5.93
C ARG A 161 -28.48 -14.92 -5.64
N PRO A 162 -27.93 -14.53 -4.48
CA PRO A 162 -27.67 -13.14 -4.21
C PRO A 162 -26.71 -12.60 -5.26
N LEU A 163 -27.12 -11.53 -5.93
CA LEU A 163 -26.23 -10.76 -6.79
C LEU A 163 -25.13 -10.13 -5.92
N ASN A 164 -24.04 -9.72 -6.52
CA ASN A 164 -23.04 -8.91 -5.80
C ASN A 164 -23.68 -7.62 -5.27
N PRO A 165 -23.18 -7.06 -4.16
CA PRO A 165 -23.52 -5.69 -3.76
C PRO A 165 -23.09 -4.72 -4.85
N VAL A 166 -23.73 -3.56 -4.96
CA VAL A 166 -23.37 -2.52 -5.94
C VAL A 166 -22.00 -1.92 -5.63
N ALA A 167 -21.67 -1.82 -4.33
CA ALA A 167 -20.39 -1.35 -3.88
C ALA A 167 -19.95 -2.06 -2.59
N VAL A 168 -18.64 -2.12 -2.40
CA VAL A 168 -17.99 -2.60 -1.17
C VAL A 168 -17.13 -1.46 -0.61
N ALA A 169 -17.24 -1.22 0.68
CA ALA A 169 -16.34 -0.35 1.41
C ALA A 169 -15.43 -1.18 2.32
N ALA A 170 -14.12 -1.01 2.15
CA ALA A 170 -13.11 -1.50 3.07
C ALA A 170 -12.66 -0.34 3.97
N THR A 171 -12.74 -0.52 5.28
CA THR A 171 -12.17 0.40 6.26
C THR A 171 -11.05 -0.33 7.00
N ILE A 172 -9.81 0.13 6.81
CA ILE A 172 -8.60 -0.44 7.40
C ILE A 172 -8.15 0.52 8.49
N THR A 173 -8.12 0.05 9.73
CA THR A 173 -7.60 0.80 10.88
C THR A 173 -6.16 0.34 11.12
N LEU A 174 -5.23 1.28 11.07
CA LEU A 174 -3.82 1.03 11.34
C LEU A 174 -3.54 0.99 12.85
N THR A 175 -2.41 0.45 13.27
CA THR A 175 -2.00 0.37 14.67
C THR A 175 -1.78 1.72 15.34
N ASP A 176 -1.67 2.82 14.56
CA ASP A 176 -1.60 4.21 15.02
C ASP A 176 -2.95 4.94 14.97
N ASP A 177 -4.06 4.21 14.94
CA ASP A 177 -5.45 4.67 14.88
C ASP A 177 -5.85 5.43 13.60
N ARG A 178 -4.97 5.55 12.63
CA ARG A 178 -5.34 6.13 11.32
C ARG A 178 -6.23 5.17 10.55
N GLN A 179 -7.25 5.72 9.91
CA GLN A 179 -8.19 4.96 9.10
C GLN A 179 -8.00 5.25 7.61
N LEU A 180 -7.97 4.19 6.85
CA LEU A 180 -7.96 4.22 5.40
C LEU A 180 -9.27 3.61 4.91
N ARG A 181 -10.08 4.39 4.20
CA ARG A 181 -11.36 3.90 3.66
C ARG A 181 -11.33 3.88 2.14
N ARG A 182 -11.70 2.74 1.56
CA ARG A 182 -11.86 2.59 0.11
C ARG A 182 -13.26 2.08 -0.20
N VAL A 183 -13.91 2.75 -1.13
CA VAL A 183 -15.16 2.27 -1.74
C VAL A 183 -14.85 1.85 -3.17
N ALA A 184 -15.25 0.66 -3.53
CA ALA A 184 -15.14 0.13 -4.88
C ALA A 184 -16.52 -0.34 -5.36
N THR A 185 -16.86 -0.05 -6.60
CA THR A 185 -18.09 -0.54 -7.24
C THR A 185 -17.82 -1.91 -7.86
N LEU A 186 -18.83 -2.76 -7.82
CA LEU A 186 -18.82 -4.05 -8.51
C LEU A 186 -19.58 -3.97 -9.83
N PRO A 187 -19.26 -4.83 -10.81
CA PRO A 187 -20.06 -4.93 -12.02
C PRO A 187 -21.51 -5.27 -11.67
N SER A 188 -22.43 -4.46 -12.17
CA SER A 188 -23.86 -4.76 -12.13
C SER A 188 -24.22 -5.45 -13.43
N GLU A 189 -24.84 -6.63 -13.36
CA GLU A 189 -25.48 -7.18 -14.54
C GLU A 189 -26.67 -6.28 -14.93
N PRO A 190 -26.81 -5.95 -16.23
CA PRO A 190 -28.02 -5.27 -16.68
C PRO A 190 -29.22 -6.21 -16.39
N ARG A 191 -30.21 -5.66 -15.70
CA ARG A 191 -31.52 -6.32 -15.47
C ARG A 191 -32.23 -6.50 -16.79
#